data_01c41ee788e60bb5732e86903e3746fc
#
_entry.id   01c41ee788e60bb5732e86903e3746fc
#
_cell.length_a   1.000
_cell.length_b   1.000
_cell.length_c   1.000
_cell.angle_alpha   90.00
_cell.angle_beta   90.00
_cell.angle_gamma   90.00
#
_symmetry.space_group_name_H-M   'P 1'
#
loop_
_entity.id
_entity.type
_entity.pdbx_description
1 polymer ?
#
loop_
_entity_poly.entity_id
_entity_poly.type
_entity_poly.pdbx_seq_one_letter_code
_entity_poly.pdbx_strand_id
1 'polypeptide(L)'
;MCFNQEMDFETIIAALAQEFAGEEALQSREEVAELAEAELVSAGMSDRLRAAEGLEVNVFSPFGVSAKGRIVRSNPAWVLLEDGGVQELVSTTSMAVVEGLARVAPEPSLIDKRLGLSAILRQIMRQRRRVAVQVGATSLTGFIVSVYMDHVDIGHEGGVSSVSLSHLFSIRLLPGF
;
A
#
# COMPACT_ATOMS: atom_id res chain seq x y z
N MET A 1 -14.52 -25.68 15.92
CA MET A 1 -14.09 -25.28 14.57
C MET A 1 -13.63 -23.84 14.65
N CYS A 2 -12.32 -23.61 14.76
CA CYS A 2 -11.75 -22.28 14.68
C CYS A 2 -11.69 -21.88 13.21
N PHE A 3 -12.51 -20.93 12.80
CA PHE A 3 -12.33 -20.24 11.54
C PHE A 3 -11.02 -19.46 11.65
N ASN A 4 -9.97 -19.99 11.07
CA ASN A 4 -8.73 -19.27 10.81
C ASN A 4 -9.04 -18.34 9.64
N GLN A 5 -9.60 -17.16 9.94
CA GLN A 5 -9.79 -16.12 8.95
C GLN A 5 -8.39 -15.65 8.57
N GLU A 6 -7.86 -16.14 7.44
CA GLU A 6 -6.64 -15.63 6.85
C GLU A 6 -6.88 -14.14 6.59
N MET A 7 -6.30 -13.33 7.47
CA MET A 7 -6.44 -11.88 7.39
C MET A 7 -5.56 -11.41 6.21
N ASP A 8 -6.22 -11.10 5.10
CA ASP A 8 -5.59 -10.52 3.91
C ASP A 8 -5.34 -9.02 4.07
N PHE A 9 -4.74 -8.38 3.09
CA PHE A 9 -4.48 -6.94 3.12
C PHE A 9 -5.76 -6.12 3.22
N GLU A 10 -6.86 -6.54 2.58
CA GLU A 10 -8.13 -5.83 2.65
C GLU A 10 -8.65 -5.74 4.07
N THR A 11 -8.57 -6.84 4.84
CA THR A 11 -8.96 -6.89 6.26
C THR A 11 -8.08 -5.96 7.11
N ILE A 12 -6.77 -5.95 6.88
CA ILE A 12 -5.83 -5.07 7.58
C ILE A 12 -6.16 -3.60 7.30
N ILE A 13 -6.35 -3.26 6.02
CA ILE A 13 -6.67 -1.89 5.58
C ILE A 13 -8.02 -1.45 6.13
N ALA A 14 -9.04 -2.32 6.10
CA ALA A 14 -10.38 -2.02 6.61
C ALA A 14 -10.35 -1.74 8.12
N ALA A 15 -9.62 -2.54 8.90
CA ALA A 15 -9.48 -2.34 10.34
C ALA A 15 -8.83 -0.98 10.67
N LEU A 16 -7.74 -0.63 9.96
CA LEU A 16 -7.08 0.67 10.13
C LEU A 16 -7.97 1.85 9.68
N ALA A 17 -8.69 1.69 8.57
CA ALA A 17 -9.61 2.72 8.10
C ALA A 17 -10.74 3.00 9.10
N GLN A 18 -11.26 1.95 9.77
CA GLN A 18 -12.29 2.08 10.79
C GLN A 18 -11.77 2.75 12.07
N GLU A 19 -10.53 2.47 12.47
CA GLU A 19 -9.86 3.13 13.59
C GLU A 19 -9.73 4.64 13.35
N PHE A 20 -9.31 5.04 12.12
CA PHE A 20 -9.15 6.45 11.75
C PHE A 20 -10.47 7.19 11.49
N ALA A 21 -11.51 6.50 10.99
CA ALA A 21 -12.83 7.12 10.74
C ALA A 21 -13.51 7.59 12.03
N GLY A 22 -13.25 6.95 13.16
CA GLY A 22 -13.76 7.36 14.47
C GLY A 22 -13.20 8.70 14.94
N GLU A 23 -12.00 9.09 14.50
CA GLU A 23 -11.37 10.37 14.84
C GLU A 23 -11.83 11.53 13.94
N GLU A 24 -12.28 11.25 12.71
CA GLU A 24 -12.66 12.25 11.71
C GLU A 24 -14.07 12.83 11.88
N ALA A 25 -14.98 12.13 12.53
CA ALA A 25 -16.37 12.58 12.70
C ALA A 25 -16.49 13.94 13.44
N LEU A 26 -15.41 14.42 14.04
CA LEU A 26 -15.34 15.67 14.80
C LEU A 26 -14.76 16.88 14.04
N GLN A 27 -14.16 16.70 12.84
CA GLN A 27 -13.45 17.80 12.16
C GLN A 27 -13.96 18.20 10.76
N SER A 28 -14.96 17.53 10.18
CA SER A 28 -15.37 17.77 8.79
C SER A 28 -16.68 18.53 8.66
N ARG A 29 -16.67 19.85 8.85
CA ARG A 29 -17.81 20.71 8.45
C ARG A 29 -17.47 22.03 7.75
N GLU A 30 -16.24 22.37 7.52
CA GLU A 30 -15.87 23.62 6.85
C GLU A 30 -14.76 23.36 5.82
N GLU A 31 -15.09 23.40 4.55
CA GLU A 31 -14.30 23.73 3.36
C GLU A 31 -14.77 22.93 2.13
N VAL A 32 -15.86 23.39 1.55
CA VAL A 32 -16.24 23.03 0.18
C VAL A 32 -16.54 24.31 -0.59
N ALA A 33 -15.68 24.66 -1.49
CA ALA A 33 -15.91 25.36 -2.76
C ALA A 33 -14.72 26.25 -3.15
N GLU A 34 -13.96 25.77 -4.11
CA GLU A 34 -13.18 26.52 -5.12
C GLU A 34 -12.02 25.65 -5.59
N LEU A 35 -12.03 25.14 -6.84
CA LEU A 35 -10.82 24.62 -7.53
C LEU A 35 -11.09 23.54 -8.60
N ALA A 36 -12.02 23.79 -9.52
CA ALA A 36 -12.29 22.80 -10.60
C ALA A 36 -11.36 22.90 -11.82
N GLU A 37 -10.63 24.00 -12.02
CA GLU A 37 -9.79 24.17 -13.22
C GLU A 37 -8.28 24.02 -12.98
N ALA A 38 -7.80 24.08 -11.73
CA ALA A 38 -6.40 23.82 -11.38
C ALA A 38 -6.07 22.32 -11.23
N GLU A 39 -7.08 21.45 -11.20
CA GLU A 39 -6.95 20.03 -10.82
C GLU A 39 -6.21 19.14 -11.82
N LEU A 40 -6.33 19.40 -13.13
CA LEU A 40 -5.70 18.52 -14.13
C LEU A 40 -4.17 18.61 -14.18
N VAL A 41 -3.59 19.73 -13.74
CA VAL A 41 -2.14 19.95 -13.73
C VAL A 41 -1.51 19.46 -12.41
N SER A 42 -2.31 19.33 -11.36
CA SER A 42 -1.87 18.91 -10.03
C SER A 42 -2.03 17.42 -9.73
N ALA A 43 -2.69 16.66 -10.61
CA ALA A 43 -2.93 15.24 -10.39
C ALA A 43 -1.63 14.43 -10.40
N GLY A 44 -1.24 13.92 -9.23
CA GLY A 44 -0.11 13.01 -9.10
C GLY A 44 -0.41 11.60 -9.63
N MET A 45 0.65 10.79 -9.77
CA MET A 45 0.50 9.38 -10.19
C MET A 45 -0.41 8.60 -9.21
N SER A 46 -0.28 8.85 -7.91
CA SER A 46 -1.12 8.22 -6.88
C SER A 46 -2.61 8.58 -7.01
N ASP A 47 -2.92 9.81 -7.47
CA ASP A 47 -4.31 10.23 -7.69
C ASP A 47 -4.92 9.48 -8.87
N ARG A 48 -4.14 9.32 -9.94
CA ARG A 48 -4.55 8.55 -11.12
C ARG A 48 -4.70 7.06 -10.82
N LEU A 49 -3.90 6.50 -9.91
CA LEU A 49 -4.06 5.12 -9.41
C LEU A 49 -5.38 4.96 -8.68
N ARG A 50 -5.78 5.93 -7.84
CA ARG A 50 -7.10 5.91 -7.17
C ARG A 50 -8.25 5.95 -8.17
N ALA A 51 -8.15 6.79 -9.20
CA ALA A 51 -9.15 6.85 -10.26
C ALA A 51 -9.21 5.55 -11.10
N ALA A 52 -8.17 4.73 -11.06
CA ALA A 52 -8.06 3.45 -11.75
C ALA A 52 -8.45 2.25 -10.87
N GLU A 53 -9.03 2.44 -9.68
CA GLU A 53 -9.53 1.32 -8.86
C GLU A 53 -10.53 0.46 -9.65
N GLY A 54 -10.35 -0.85 -9.57
CA GLY A 54 -11.07 -1.84 -10.37
C GLY A 54 -10.49 -2.14 -11.75
N LEU A 55 -9.51 -1.35 -12.24
CA LEU A 55 -8.84 -1.58 -13.52
C LEU A 55 -7.55 -2.38 -13.34
N GLU A 56 -7.13 -3.09 -14.40
CA GLU A 56 -5.81 -3.73 -14.43
C GLU A 56 -4.72 -2.71 -14.73
N VAL A 57 -3.63 -2.80 -13.98
CA VAL A 57 -2.43 -2.00 -14.16
C VAL A 57 -1.18 -2.87 -14.16
N ASN A 58 -0.11 -2.36 -14.74
CA ASN A 58 1.23 -2.92 -14.65
C ASN A 58 2.16 -1.84 -14.11
N VAL A 59 2.79 -2.13 -12.98
CA VAL A 59 3.65 -1.20 -12.25
C VAL A 59 5.09 -1.68 -12.33
N PHE A 60 6.00 -0.81 -12.75
CA PHE A 60 7.42 -1.13 -12.88
C PHE A 60 8.23 -0.31 -11.88
N SER A 61 9.19 -0.97 -11.24
CA SER A 61 10.22 -0.33 -10.42
C SER A 61 11.36 0.19 -11.29
N PRO A 62 12.19 1.12 -10.79
CA PRO A 62 13.42 1.56 -11.46
C PRO A 62 14.44 0.43 -11.66
N PHE A 63 14.27 -0.69 -10.97
CA PHE A 63 15.20 -1.84 -10.99
C PHE A 63 14.74 -2.98 -11.90
N GLY A 64 13.74 -2.75 -12.75
CA GLY A 64 13.23 -3.74 -13.72
C GLY A 64 12.32 -4.82 -13.13
N VAL A 65 11.92 -4.68 -11.87
CA VAL A 65 10.89 -5.54 -11.26
C VAL A 65 9.52 -4.95 -11.54
N SER A 66 8.52 -5.79 -11.78
CA SER A 66 7.15 -5.35 -12.01
C SER A 66 6.15 -6.10 -11.12
N ALA A 67 5.03 -5.43 -10.85
CA ALA A 67 3.83 -5.99 -10.25
C ALA A 67 2.64 -5.70 -11.16
N LYS A 68 1.82 -6.72 -11.43
CA LYS A 68 0.64 -6.60 -12.30
C LYS A 68 -0.59 -7.07 -11.53
N GLY A 69 -1.72 -6.43 -11.76
CA GLY A 69 -2.99 -6.88 -11.22
C GLY A 69 -4.07 -5.81 -11.32
N ARG A 70 -5.25 -6.17 -10.85
CA ARG A 70 -6.36 -5.24 -10.69
C ARG A 70 -6.15 -4.42 -9.41
N ILE A 71 -6.34 -3.12 -9.50
CA ILE A 71 -6.29 -2.26 -8.31
C ILE A 71 -7.52 -2.55 -7.45
N VAL A 72 -7.28 -3.06 -6.24
CA VAL A 72 -8.31 -3.28 -5.22
C VAL A 72 -8.54 -1.99 -4.45
N ARG A 73 -7.46 -1.34 -4.05
CA ARG A 73 -7.47 -0.06 -3.33
C ARG A 73 -6.16 0.70 -3.55
N SER A 74 -6.24 2.01 -3.53
CA SER A 74 -5.08 2.87 -3.68
C SER A 74 -5.14 4.06 -2.72
N ASN A 75 -3.96 4.53 -2.29
CA ASN A 75 -3.81 5.76 -1.54
C ASN A 75 -2.50 6.47 -1.94
N PRO A 76 -2.21 7.68 -1.44
CA PRO A 76 -0.99 8.40 -1.81
C PRO A 76 0.32 7.64 -1.59
N ALA A 77 0.38 6.71 -0.63
CA ALA A 77 1.62 6.02 -0.24
C ALA A 77 1.76 4.60 -0.83
N TRP A 78 0.65 3.97 -1.26
CA TRP A 78 0.65 2.58 -1.73
C TRP A 78 -0.54 2.27 -2.64
N VAL A 79 -0.43 1.19 -3.38
CA VAL A 79 -1.53 0.57 -4.13
C VAL A 79 -1.59 -0.92 -3.79
N LEU A 80 -2.79 -1.44 -3.58
CA LEU A 80 -3.06 -2.87 -3.40
C LEU A 80 -3.52 -3.44 -4.74
N LEU A 81 -2.74 -4.36 -5.28
CA LEU A 81 -3.02 -5.11 -6.50
C LEU A 81 -3.47 -6.52 -6.16
N GLU A 82 -4.36 -7.06 -6.98
CA GLU A 82 -4.76 -8.47 -6.94
C GLU A 82 -4.60 -9.11 -8.31
N ASP A 83 -3.89 -10.22 -8.36
CA ASP A 83 -3.75 -11.06 -9.55
C ASP A 83 -3.90 -12.54 -9.17
N GLY A 84 -4.91 -13.21 -9.74
CA GLY A 84 -5.17 -14.63 -9.49
C GLY A 84 -5.41 -15.00 -8.03
N GLY A 85 -5.98 -14.10 -7.22
CA GLY A 85 -6.23 -14.29 -5.77
C GLY A 85 -5.00 -14.00 -4.89
N VAL A 86 -3.90 -13.55 -5.48
CA VAL A 86 -2.72 -13.09 -4.74
C VAL A 86 -2.75 -11.58 -4.62
N GLN A 87 -2.66 -11.09 -3.40
CA GLN A 87 -2.58 -9.65 -3.12
C GLN A 87 -1.15 -9.19 -2.94
N GLU A 88 -0.83 -8.05 -3.55
CA GLU A 88 0.48 -7.42 -3.48
C GLU A 88 0.33 -5.93 -3.19
N LEU A 89 0.90 -5.48 -2.07
CA LEU A 89 0.95 -4.07 -1.69
C LEU A 89 2.20 -3.44 -2.29
N VAL A 90 2.02 -2.48 -3.20
CA VAL A 90 3.12 -1.80 -3.90
C VAL A 90 3.27 -0.38 -3.38
N SER A 91 4.48 0.03 -3.04
CA SER A 91 4.81 1.39 -2.57
C SER A 91 4.84 2.37 -3.74
N THR A 92 4.11 3.47 -3.63
CA THR A 92 4.09 4.51 -4.68
C THR A 92 5.43 5.22 -4.85
N THR A 93 6.23 5.31 -3.79
CA THR A 93 7.56 5.95 -3.83
C THR A 93 8.59 5.18 -4.67
N SER A 94 8.36 3.89 -4.91
CA SER A 94 9.27 3.00 -5.65
C SER A 94 8.75 2.65 -7.04
N MET A 95 7.73 3.36 -7.54
CA MET A 95 7.21 3.20 -8.88
C MET A 95 7.98 4.09 -9.86
N ALA A 96 8.41 3.55 -11.00
CA ALA A 96 9.02 4.29 -12.10
C ALA A 96 8.04 4.50 -13.26
N VAL A 97 7.30 3.44 -13.62
CA VAL A 97 6.32 3.46 -14.72
C VAL A 97 5.07 2.74 -14.27
N VAL A 98 3.92 3.28 -14.66
CA VAL A 98 2.61 2.63 -14.46
C VAL A 98 1.84 2.68 -15.78
N GLU A 99 1.43 1.51 -16.25
CA GLU A 99 0.58 1.35 -17.42
C GLU A 99 -0.87 1.08 -16.97
N GLY A 100 -1.85 1.57 -17.73
CA GLY A 100 -3.28 1.37 -17.43
C GLY A 100 -3.91 2.44 -16.53
N LEU A 101 -3.23 3.57 -16.28
CA LEU A 101 -3.77 4.64 -15.44
C LEU A 101 -4.98 5.34 -16.04
N ALA A 102 -5.98 5.67 -15.20
CA ALA A 102 -7.09 6.54 -15.55
C ALA A 102 -6.62 8.00 -15.81
N ARG A 103 -7.43 8.74 -16.57
CA ARG A 103 -7.09 10.13 -16.92
C ARG A 103 -7.49 11.14 -15.86
N VAL A 104 -8.54 10.87 -15.10
CA VAL A 104 -9.13 11.77 -14.10
C VAL A 104 -8.93 11.16 -12.71
N ALA A 105 -8.64 11.99 -11.73
CA ALA A 105 -8.39 11.59 -10.35
C ALA A 105 -9.27 12.38 -9.37
N PRO A 106 -10.04 11.72 -8.49
CA PRO A 106 -10.70 12.38 -7.38
C PRO A 106 -9.67 12.78 -6.29
N GLU A 107 -9.97 13.80 -5.50
CA GLU A 107 -9.15 14.14 -4.34
C GLU A 107 -9.09 13.00 -3.30
N PRO A 108 -7.94 12.80 -2.63
CA PRO A 108 -7.82 11.81 -1.57
C PRO A 108 -8.59 12.26 -0.33
N SER A 109 -9.30 11.33 0.31
CA SER A 109 -9.91 11.58 1.62
C SER A 109 -8.84 11.81 2.70
N LEU A 110 -9.22 12.39 3.84
CA LEU A 110 -8.31 12.55 4.98
C LEU A 110 -7.88 11.19 5.55
N ILE A 111 -8.76 10.19 5.51
CA ILE A 111 -8.45 8.81 5.91
C ILE A 111 -7.35 8.22 5.02
N ASP A 112 -7.43 8.40 3.70
CA ASP A 112 -6.40 7.92 2.77
C ASP A 112 -5.03 8.55 3.07
N LYS A 113 -4.98 9.81 3.47
CA LYS A 113 -3.72 10.48 3.85
C LYS A 113 -3.10 9.90 5.13
N ARG A 114 -3.91 9.38 6.08
CA ARG A 114 -3.44 8.77 7.34
C ARG A 114 -3.03 7.31 7.21
N LEU A 115 -3.58 6.57 6.25
CA LEU A 115 -3.28 5.17 5.98
C LEU A 115 -1.91 4.99 5.28
N GLY A 116 -0.86 5.57 5.83
CA GLY A 116 0.49 5.44 5.29
C GLY A 116 1.02 4.00 5.32
N LEU A 117 2.02 3.72 4.49
CA LEU A 117 2.66 2.40 4.39
C LEU A 117 3.13 1.88 5.76
N SER A 118 3.74 2.74 6.59
CA SER A 118 4.23 2.35 7.92
C SER A 118 3.12 1.89 8.87
N ALA A 119 1.88 2.40 8.73
CA ALA A 119 0.74 1.96 9.54
C ALA A 119 0.38 0.50 9.20
N ILE A 120 0.33 0.17 7.91
CA ILE A 120 0.07 -1.20 7.44
C ILE A 120 1.18 -2.14 7.89
N LEU A 121 2.45 -1.74 7.75
CA LEU A 121 3.60 -2.55 8.18
C LEU A 121 3.56 -2.86 9.68
N ARG A 122 3.20 -1.88 10.52
CA ARG A 122 3.04 -2.11 11.97
C ARG A 122 1.91 -3.09 12.26
N GLN A 123 0.82 -3.05 11.51
CA GLN A 123 -0.28 -4.00 11.68
C GLN A 123 0.13 -5.42 11.27
N ILE A 124 0.84 -5.58 10.15
CA ILE A 124 1.41 -6.88 9.73
C ILE A 124 2.36 -7.42 10.80
N MET A 125 3.22 -6.56 11.35
CA MET A 125 4.14 -6.90 12.45
C MET A 125 3.40 -7.41 13.70
N ARG A 126 2.35 -6.70 14.13
CA ARG A 126 1.53 -7.10 15.30
C ARG A 126 0.88 -8.47 15.09
N GLN A 127 0.47 -8.76 13.87
CA GLN A 127 -0.15 -10.04 13.49
C GLN A 127 0.87 -11.16 13.28
N ARG A 128 2.16 -10.86 13.33
CA ARG A 128 3.25 -11.81 13.10
C ARG A 128 3.08 -12.60 11.80
N ARG A 129 2.64 -11.92 10.74
CA ARG A 129 2.49 -12.53 9.41
C ARG A 129 3.83 -12.64 8.72
N ARG A 130 4.04 -13.79 8.05
CA ARG A 130 5.20 -13.99 7.18
C ARG A 130 4.99 -13.21 5.89
N VAL A 131 6.03 -12.51 5.44
CA VAL A 131 5.99 -11.64 4.27
C VAL A 131 7.08 -11.99 3.28
N ALA A 132 6.81 -11.79 2.00
CA ALA A 132 7.82 -11.65 0.96
C ALA A 132 7.91 -10.15 0.61
N VAL A 133 9.10 -9.59 0.69
CA VAL A 133 9.39 -8.18 0.48
C VAL A 133 10.31 -8.03 -0.71
N GLN A 134 9.90 -7.25 -1.72
CA GLN A 134 10.72 -6.91 -2.88
C GLN A 134 11.41 -5.57 -2.66
N VAL A 135 12.75 -5.56 -2.70
CA VAL A 135 13.58 -4.37 -2.47
C VAL A 135 14.55 -4.21 -3.62
N GLY A 136 14.33 -3.22 -4.47
CA GLY A 136 15.10 -3.13 -5.71
C GLY A 136 14.99 -4.43 -6.52
N ALA A 137 16.12 -5.02 -6.88
CA ALA A 137 16.19 -6.32 -7.58
C ALA A 137 16.21 -7.53 -6.63
N THR A 138 16.21 -7.32 -5.30
CA THR A 138 16.34 -8.37 -4.27
C THR A 138 15.01 -8.66 -3.61
N SER A 139 14.75 -9.93 -3.31
CA SER A 139 13.60 -10.37 -2.53
C SER A 139 14.04 -10.95 -1.19
N LEU A 140 13.34 -10.56 -0.13
CA LEU A 140 13.53 -11.08 1.23
C LEU A 140 12.24 -11.74 1.71
N THR A 141 12.36 -12.87 2.42
CA THR A 141 11.21 -13.54 3.03
C THR A 141 11.44 -13.69 4.52
N GLY A 142 10.47 -13.26 5.33
CA GLY A 142 10.62 -13.30 6.77
C GLY A 142 9.44 -12.69 7.52
N PHE A 143 9.72 -12.15 8.69
CA PHE A 143 8.74 -11.47 9.53
C PHE A 143 9.19 -10.03 9.79
N ILE A 144 8.25 -9.10 9.84
CA ILE A 144 8.56 -7.73 10.26
C ILE A 144 8.86 -7.75 11.76
N VAL A 145 10.06 -7.30 12.13
CA VAL A 145 10.53 -7.25 13.52
C VAL A 145 10.31 -5.87 14.12
N SER A 146 10.60 -4.82 13.34
CA SER A 146 10.46 -3.41 13.77
C SER A 146 10.13 -2.53 12.58
N VAL A 147 9.36 -1.45 12.81
CA VAL A 147 9.02 -0.45 11.79
C VAL A 147 9.44 0.92 12.30
N TYR A 148 10.39 1.52 11.63
CA TYR A 148 10.93 2.84 11.91
C TYR A 148 10.37 3.91 10.95
N MET A 149 10.90 5.12 11.04
CA MET A 149 10.43 6.26 10.24
C MET A 149 10.74 6.08 8.74
N ASP A 150 11.93 5.56 8.42
CA ASP A 150 12.50 5.48 7.06
C ASP A 150 12.90 4.05 6.64
N HIS A 151 12.82 3.07 7.53
CA HIS A 151 13.17 1.68 7.27
C HIS A 151 12.33 0.71 8.08
N VAL A 152 12.40 -0.56 7.71
CA VAL A 152 11.76 -1.69 8.38
C VAL A 152 12.77 -2.83 8.53
N ASP A 153 12.78 -3.47 9.70
CA ASP A 153 13.60 -4.65 9.95
C ASP A 153 12.84 -5.93 9.63
N ILE A 154 13.45 -6.76 8.79
CA ILE A 154 12.93 -8.07 8.40
C ILE A 154 13.80 -9.15 9.02
N GLY A 155 13.22 -9.95 9.92
CA GLY A 155 13.85 -11.14 10.49
C GLY A 155 13.68 -12.32 9.55
N HIS A 156 14.78 -12.97 9.18
CA HIS A 156 14.83 -14.14 8.31
C HIS A 156 15.88 -15.15 8.84
N GLU A 157 16.02 -16.31 8.19
CA GLU A 157 16.93 -17.37 8.64
C GLU A 157 18.40 -16.93 8.78
N GLY A 158 18.83 -15.95 7.97
CA GLY A 158 20.19 -15.38 8.02
C GLY A 158 20.36 -14.26 9.03
N GLY A 159 19.34 -13.90 9.83
CA GLY A 159 19.39 -12.82 10.81
C GLY A 159 18.33 -11.74 10.57
N VAL A 160 18.71 -10.48 10.77
CA VAL A 160 17.84 -9.33 10.55
C VAL A 160 18.43 -8.42 9.48
N SER A 161 17.62 -8.03 8.51
CA SER A 161 17.98 -7.06 7.47
C SER A 161 17.13 -5.80 7.60
N SER A 162 17.77 -4.65 7.62
CA SER A 162 17.10 -3.34 7.59
C SER A 162 16.84 -2.92 6.13
N VAL A 163 15.58 -2.70 5.80
CA VAL A 163 15.11 -2.36 4.47
C VAL A 163 14.62 -0.91 4.44
N SER A 164 15.24 -0.06 3.63
CA SER A 164 14.78 1.32 3.43
C SER A 164 13.40 1.35 2.79
N LEU A 165 12.47 2.12 3.37
CA LEU A 165 11.12 2.28 2.83
C LEU A 165 11.11 2.97 1.46
N SER A 166 12.12 3.80 1.15
CA SER A 166 12.25 4.43 -0.17
C SER A 166 12.62 3.45 -1.28
N HIS A 167 13.18 2.28 -0.95
CA HIS A 167 13.57 1.23 -1.89
C HIS A 167 12.67 0.00 -1.83
N LEU A 168 11.73 -0.03 -0.88
CA LEU A 168 10.74 -1.09 -0.75
C LEU A 168 9.74 -0.96 -1.90
N PHE A 169 9.78 -1.92 -2.84
CA PHE A 169 8.88 -1.91 -3.99
C PHE A 169 7.54 -2.53 -3.63
N SER A 170 7.54 -3.76 -3.14
CA SER A 170 6.27 -4.44 -2.82
C SER A 170 6.39 -5.41 -1.65
N ILE A 171 5.22 -5.77 -1.12
CA ILE A 171 5.06 -6.75 -0.04
C ILE A 171 3.91 -7.67 -0.39
N ARG A 172 4.12 -8.98 -0.20
CA ARG A 172 3.07 -10.01 -0.22
C ARG A 172 2.98 -10.69 1.14
N LEU A 173 1.76 -10.96 1.57
CA LEU A 173 1.52 -11.83 2.71
C LEU A 173 1.65 -13.29 2.25
N LEU A 174 2.44 -14.06 2.97
CA LEU A 174 2.59 -15.49 2.68
C LEU A 174 1.58 -16.29 3.53
N PRO A 175 1.11 -17.45 3.00
CA PRO A 175 0.27 -18.35 3.79
C PRO A 175 0.95 -18.71 5.12
N GLY A 176 0.16 -18.79 6.19
CA GLY A 176 0.61 -19.35 7.45
C GLY A 176 0.88 -20.86 7.28
N PHE A 177 1.84 -21.39 8.03
CA PHE A 177 2.01 -22.84 8.16
C PHE A 177 0.94 -23.41 9.08
#